data_e95c339b39479dad779592d5fdc79081
#
_entry.id   e95c339b39479dad779592d5fdc79081
#
_cell.length_a   1.000
_cell.length_b   1.000
_cell.length_c   1.000
_cell.angle_alpha   90.00
_cell.angle_beta   90.00
_cell.angle_gamma   90.00
#
_symmetry.space_group_name_H-M   'P 1'
#
loop_
_entity.id
_entity.type
_entity.pdbx_description
1 polymer ?
#
loop_
_entity_poly.entity_id
_entity_poly.type
_entity_poly.pdbx_seq_one_letter_code
_entity_poly.pdbx_strand_id
1 'polypeptide(L)'
;MNNRWHVIHTDGRPHKPKEELEPLFYGDQTARWEGDTLVIDSISIDTRAQIRDGWFHSEDLHVVERLRRPSMNYLEYQVTIEDPKVLTKPWTSPWNTFTLSVLNEDLTENFCTNNENVEQLRKLYETQKP
;
A
#
# COMPACT_ATOMS: atom_id res chain seq x y z
N MET A 1 15.28 3.52 8.91
CA MET A 1 13.92 4.03 8.62
C MET A 1 13.50 3.51 7.26
N ASN A 2 12.52 2.63 7.20
CA ASN A 2 11.93 2.26 5.92
C ASN A 2 10.89 3.32 5.58
N ASN A 3 11.30 4.42 4.94
CA ASN A 3 10.37 5.37 4.35
C ASN A 3 9.68 4.68 3.18
N ARG A 4 8.55 4.06 3.45
CA ARG A 4 7.70 3.49 2.41
C ARG A 4 6.87 4.62 1.83
N TRP A 5 7.22 5.05 0.65
CA TRP A 5 6.46 6.01 -0.13
C TRP A 5 6.32 5.50 -1.56
N HIS A 6 5.28 5.91 -2.22
CA HIS A 6 5.06 5.63 -3.63
C HIS A 6 4.57 6.89 -4.33
N VAL A 7 4.81 6.96 -5.62
CA VAL A 7 4.39 8.08 -6.46
C VAL A 7 3.19 7.65 -7.28
N ILE A 8 2.12 8.42 -7.17
CA ILE A 8 0.90 8.22 -7.94
C ILE A 8 0.77 9.39 -8.90
N HIS A 9 0.78 9.11 -10.19
CA HIS A 9 0.64 10.13 -11.23
C HIS A 9 -0.83 10.48 -11.43
N THR A 10 -1.16 11.76 -11.30
CA THR A 10 -2.54 12.28 -11.44
C THR A 10 -2.72 13.20 -12.64
N ASP A 11 -1.76 13.23 -13.55
CA ASP A 11 -1.71 14.13 -14.71
C ASP A 11 -2.41 13.54 -15.95
N GLY A 12 -3.11 12.42 -15.80
CA GLY A 12 -3.85 11.77 -16.88
C GLY A 12 -3.01 10.92 -17.82
N ARG A 13 -1.73 10.69 -17.46
CA ARG A 13 -0.90 9.77 -18.25
C ARG A 13 -1.42 8.34 -18.13
N PRO A 14 -1.32 7.52 -19.19
CA PRO A 14 -1.58 6.09 -19.11
C PRO A 14 -0.43 5.39 -18.38
N HIS A 15 -0.66 4.13 -18.02
CA HIS A 15 0.42 3.23 -17.62
C HIS A 15 1.48 3.12 -18.72
N LYS A 16 2.71 2.84 -18.32
CA LYS A 16 3.76 2.50 -19.29
C LYS A 16 3.39 1.23 -20.05
N PRO A 17 3.90 1.05 -21.28
CA PRO A 17 3.78 -0.22 -21.99
C PRO A 17 4.30 -1.38 -21.13
N LYS A 18 3.67 -2.55 -21.21
CA LYS A 18 4.00 -3.71 -20.38
C LYS A 18 5.47 -4.13 -20.51
N GLU A 19 6.06 -3.90 -21.68
CA GLU A 19 7.45 -4.23 -21.99
C GLU A 19 8.47 -3.31 -21.30
N GLU A 20 8.02 -2.14 -20.87
CA GLU A 20 8.82 -1.12 -20.17
C GLU A 20 8.60 -1.15 -18.64
N LEU A 21 7.68 -2.01 -18.16
CA LEU A 21 7.35 -2.09 -16.74
C LEU A 21 8.30 -3.03 -16.04
N GLU A 22 9.00 -2.51 -15.04
CA GLU A 22 9.67 -3.33 -14.04
C GLU A 22 8.74 -3.53 -12.83
N PRO A 23 8.58 -4.78 -12.34
CA PRO A 23 7.77 -5.02 -11.16
C PRO A 23 8.30 -4.26 -9.94
N LEU A 24 7.45 -3.42 -9.35
CA LEU A 24 7.77 -2.63 -8.16
C LEU A 24 6.88 -3.08 -7.00
N PHE A 25 7.27 -2.74 -5.77
CA PHE A 25 6.52 -3.12 -4.58
C PHE A 25 5.07 -2.62 -4.58
N TYR A 26 4.84 -1.41 -5.09
CA TYR A 26 3.50 -0.81 -5.28
C TYR A 26 3.04 -0.80 -6.74
N GLY A 27 3.86 -1.34 -7.65
CA GLY A 27 3.58 -1.33 -9.08
C GLY A 27 3.72 0.04 -9.74
N ASP A 28 3.31 0.10 -11.00
CA ASP A 28 3.13 1.34 -11.75
C ASP A 28 1.73 1.90 -11.43
N GLN A 29 1.68 3.12 -10.90
CA GLN A 29 0.44 3.71 -10.40
C GLN A 29 0.07 4.97 -11.15
N THR A 30 -1.15 5.01 -11.65
CA THR A 30 -1.78 6.21 -12.21
C THR A 30 -3.07 6.50 -11.47
N ALA A 31 -3.49 7.75 -11.48
CA ALA A 31 -4.77 8.09 -10.88
C ALA A 31 -5.50 9.18 -11.67
N ARG A 32 -6.82 9.16 -11.54
CA ARG A 32 -7.73 10.16 -12.11
C ARG A 32 -8.83 10.51 -11.14
N TRP A 33 -9.38 11.67 -11.31
CA TRP A 33 -10.56 12.09 -10.58
C TRP A 33 -11.83 11.70 -11.34
N GLU A 34 -12.72 11.01 -10.66
CA GLU A 34 -14.09 10.71 -11.11
C GLU A 34 -15.06 11.46 -10.18
N GLY A 35 -15.39 12.69 -10.56
CA GLY A 35 -16.11 13.60 -9.68
C GLY A 35 -15.26 13.96 -8.46
N ASP A 36 -15.72 13.61 -7.26
CA ASP A 36 -15.04 13.80 -5.97
C ASP A 36 -14.28 12.54 -5.47
N THR A 37 -14.18 11.54 -6.32
CA THR A 37 -13.51 10.28 -6.02
C THR A 37 -12.18 10.21 -6.77
N LEU A 38 -11.09 10.01 -6.03
CA LEU A 38 -9.79 9.68 -6.60
C LEU A 38 -9.78 8.17 -6.89
N VAL A 39 -9.58 7.81 -8.14
CA VAL A 39 -9.44 6.42 -8.59
C VAL A 39 -7.98 6.19 -8.93
N ILE A 40 -7.35 5.30 -8.19
CA ILE A 40 -5.96 4.88 -8.37
C ILE A 40 -5.96 3.52 -9.03
N ASP A 41 -5.17 3.39 -10.08
CA ASP A 41 -5.01 2.19 -10.88
C ASP A 41 -3.56 1.71 -10.74
N SER A 42 -3.35 0.44 -10.38
CA SER A 42 -2.03 -0.12 -10.07
C SER A 42 -1.84 -1.44 -10.79
N ILE A 43 -0.79 -1.53 -11.58
CA ILE A 43 -0.36 -2.75 -12.30
C ILE A 43 1.11 -3.03 -12.08
N SER A 44 1.62 -4.18 -12.54
CA SER A 44 3.04 -4.57 -12.41
C SER A 44 3.55 -4.57 -10.97
N ILE A 45 2.74 -5.10 -10.07
CA ILE A 45 3.11 -5.28 -8.67
C ILE A 45 4.00 -6.50 -8.54
N ASP A 46 5.13 -6.37 -7.83
CA ASP A 46 6.08 -7.45 -7.60
C ASP A 46 5.43 -8.60 -6.82
N THR A 47 5.50 -9.82 -7.32
CA THR A 47 4.89 -11.02 -6.72
C THR A 47 5.39 -11.33 -5.31
N ARG A 48 6.50 -10.72 -4.87
CA ARG A 48 7.00 -10.79 -3.49
C ARG A 48 6.24 -9.86 -2.55
N ALA A 49 5.52 -8.86 -3.08
CA ALA A 49 4.62 -8.04 -2.30
C ALA A 49 3.38 -8.87 -1.93
N GLN A 50 2.93 -8.77 -0.70
CA GLN A 50 1.71 -9.43 -0.25
C GLN A 50 0.58 -8.39 -0.17
N ILE A 51 -0.58 -8.71 -0.73
CA ILE A 51 -1.77 -7.85 -0.60
C ILE A 51 -2.20 -7.80 0.87
N ARG A 52 -2.12 -8.95 1.55
CA ARG A 52 -2.40 -9.16 2.96
C ARG A 52 -1.64 -10.40 3.42
N ASP A 53 -1.43 -10.55 4.71
CA ASP A 53 -0.74 -11.71 5.28
C ASP A 53 -1.27 -13.03 4.72
N GLY A 54 -0.41 -13.73 3.97
CA GLY A 54 -0.72 -15.01 3.36
C GLY A 54 -1.47 -14.95 2.02
N TRP A 55 -1.76 -13.76 1.49
CA TRP A 55 -2.42 -13.61 0.18
C TRP A 55 -1.39 -13.40 -0.92
N PHE A 56 -1.15 -14.46 -1.68
CA PHE A 56 -0.28 -14.44 -2.85
C PHE A 56 -1.06 -13.96 -4.07
N HIS A 57 -0.35 -13.35 -5.00
CA HIS A 57 -0.87 -12.91 -6.27
C HIS A 57 0.07 -13.27 -7.41
N SER A 58 -0.44 -13.21 -8.64
CA SER A 58 0.37 -13.39 -9.84
C SER A 58 0.90 -12.06 -10.37
N GLU A 59 1.69 -12.13 -11.42
CA GLU A 59 2.16 -10.96 -12.19
C GLU A 59 1.05 -10.24 -12.96
N ASP A 60 -0.14 -10.83 -13.04
CA ASP A 60 -1.32 -10.24 -13.68
C ASP A 60 -2.24 -9.52 -12.67
N LEU A 61 -1.74 -9.32 -11.44
CA LEU A 61 -2.47 -8.56 -10.44
C LEU A 61 -2.74 -7.13 -10.92
N HIS A 62 -4.00 -6.75 -10.85
CA HIS A 62 -4.49 -5.40 -11.08
C HIS A 62 -5.28 -4.94 -9.86
N VAL A 63 -4.95 -3.77 -9.34
CA VAL A 63 -5.60 -3.20 -8.16
C VAL A 63 -6.16 -1.83 -8.50
N VAL A 64 -7.45 -1.65 -8.23
CA VAL A 64 -8.12 -0.36 -8.37
C VAL A 64 -8.60 0.12 -7.00
N GLU A 65 -8.06 1.24 -6.56
CA GLU A 65 -8.42 1.85 -5.29
C GLU A 65 -9.28 3.08 -5.53
N ARG A 66 -10.29 3.28 -4.68
CA ARG A 66 -11.17 4.45 -4.71
C ARG A 66 -11.16 5.12 -3.36
N LEU A 67 -10.83 6.41 -3.38
CA LEU A 67 -10.81 7.26 -2.20
C LEU A 67 -11.75 8.45 -2.43
N ARG A 68 -12.61 8.71 -1.47
CA ARG A 68 -13.45 9.92 -1.46
C ARG A 68 -13.53 10.48 -0.06
N ARG A 69 -13.75 11.80 0.01
CA ARG A 69 -13.85 12.52 1.27
C ARG A 69 -15.25 13.10 1.41
N PRO A 70 -16.25 12.35 1.91
CA PRO A 70 -17.65 12.78 1.97
C PRO A 70 -17.85 13.94 2.95
N SER A 71 -16.93 14.14 3.90
CA SER A 71 -16.93 15.29 4.80
C SER A 71 -15.52 15.59 5.32
N MET A 72 -15.36 16.70 6.06
CA MET A 72 -14.08 17.09 6.61
C MET A 72 -13.47 16.02 7.53
N ASN A 73 -14.29 15.25 8.23
CA ASN A 73 -13.86 14.31 9.25
C ASN A 73 -13.80 12.85 8.78
N TYR A 74 -14.20 12.54 7.55
CA TYR A 74 -14.27 11.18 7.07
C TYR A 74 -13.57 11.01 5.72
N LEU A 75 -12.81 9.94 5.60
CA LEU A 75 -12.27 9.42 4.35
C LEU A 75 -12.87 8.03 4.11
N GLU A 76 -13.39 7.79 2.93
CA GLU A 76 -13.89 6.48 2.52
C GLU A 76 -12.96 5.86 1.50
N TYR A 77 -12.74 4.58 1.65
CA TYR A 77 -11.82 3.78 0.84
C TYR A 77 -12.48 2.48 0.40
N GLN A 78 -12.30 2.14 -0.85
CA GLN A 78 -12.70 0.87 -1.44
C GLN A 78 -11.61 0.35 -2.35
N VAL A 79 -11.37 -0.95 -2.36
CA VAL A 79 -10.41 -1.60 -3.26
C VAL A 79 -11.09 -2.69 -4.07
N THR A 80 -10.73 -2.77 -5.35
CA THR A 80 -11.05 -3.88 -6.25
C THR A 80 -9.74 -4.57 -6.63
N ILE A 81 -9.72 -5.89 -6.53
CA ILE A 81 -8.58 -6.74 -6.85
C ILE A 81 -9.00 -7.67 -7.99
N GLU A 82 -8.23 -7.66 -9.05
CA GLU A 82 -8.37 -8.52 -10.21
C GLU A 82 -7.06 -9.29 -10.41
N ASP A 83 -7.13 -10.60 -10.43
CA ASP A 83 -6.00 -11.48 -10.75
C ASP A 83 -6.56 -12.74 -11.40
N PRO A 84 -6.59 -12.81 -12.73
CA PRO A 84 -7.25 -13.91 -13.45
C PRO A 84 -6.55 -15.27 -13.25
N LYS A 85 -5.32 -15.29 -12.75
CA LYS A 85 -4.59 -16.54 -12.44
C LYS A 85 -4.88 -17.06 -11.03
N VAL A 86 -5.36 -16.20 -10.13
CA VAL A 86 -5.57 -16.52 -8.71
C VAL A 86 -7.05 -16.46 -8.34
N LEU A 87 -7.79 -15.50 -8.88
CA LEU A 87 -9.19 -15.25 -8.56
C LEU A 87 -10.10 -15.71 -9.72
N THR A 88 -11.19 -16.38 -9.39
CA THR A 88 -12.20 -16.78 -10.39
C THR A 88 -13.05 -15.60 -10.90
N LYS A 89 -13.06 -14.50 -10.17
CA LYS A 89 -13.72 -13.22 -10.51
C LYS A 89 -13.09 -12.08 -9.71
N PRO A 90 -13.18 -10.83 -10.18
CA PRO A 90 -12.77 -9.68 -9.42
C PRO A 90 -13.42 -9.64 -8.04
N TRP A 91 -12.65 -9.23 -7.04
CA TRP A 91 -13.14 -9.02 -5.69
C TRP A 91 -13.12 -7.54 -5.33
N THR A 92 -14.23 -7.04 -4.81
CA THR A 92 -14.33 -5.64 -4.37
C THR A 92 -14.69 -5.60 -2.89
N SER A 93 -13.94 -4.82 -2.12
CA SER A 93 -14.23 -4.60 -0.70
C SER A 93 -15.52 -3.78 -0.52
N PRO A 94 -16.20 -3.89 0.63
CA PRO A 94 -17.12 -2.84 1.03
C PRO A 94 -16.36 -1.52 1.21
N TRP A 95 -17.10 -0.40 1.24
CA TRP A 95 -16.53 0.88 1.62
C TRP A 95 -16.11 0.85 3.10
N ASN A 96 -14.85 1.22 3.34
CA ASN A 96 -14.30 1.38 4.68
C ASN A 96 -14.22 2.87 4.99
N THR A 97 -14.68 3.26 6.17
CA THR A 97 -14.66 4.66 6.61
C THR A 97 -13.55 4.88 7.63
N PHE A 98 -12.69 5.84 7.36
CA PHE A 98 -11.67 6.31 8.27
C PHE A 98 -12.11 7.66 8.86
N THR A 99 -11.93 7.82 10.15
CA THR A 99 -12.23 9.06 10.86
C THR A 99 -10.96 9.89 11.00
N LEU A 100 -11.05 11.18 10.81
CA LEU A 100 -9.94 12.09 11.09
C LEU A 100 -9.56 11.98 12.57
N SER A 101 -8.28 11.87 12.82
CA SER A 101 -7.73 11.84 14.17
C SER A 101 -7.98 13.16 14.91
N VAL A 102 -7.96 13.11 16.23
CA VAL A 102 -8.09 14.33 17.08
C VAL A 102 -6.87 15.22 16.92
N LEU A 103 -7.07 16.53 17.10
CA LEU A 103 -6.08 17.59 16.81
C LEU A 103 -4.71 17.45 17.52
N ASN A 104 -4.63 16.63 18.57
CA ASN A 104 -3.41 16.45 19.38
C ASN A 104 -2.82 15.03 19.26
N GLU A 105 -3.23 14.27 18.24
CA GLU A 105 -2.69 12.93 18.00
C GLU A 105 -1.54 13.03 17.01
N ASP A 106 -0.33 12.80 17.48
CA ASP A 106 0.85 12.72 16.65
C ASP A 106 0.97 11.33 16.02
N LEU A 107 1.52 11.29 14.80
CA LEU A 107 1.92 10.03 14.18
C LEU A 107 3.09 9.45 14.99
N THR A 108 2.80 8.41 15.76
CA THR A 108 3.85 7.68 16.47
C THR A 108 4.70 6.90 15.48
N GLU A 109 6.03 7.01 15.60
CA GLU A 109 6.94 6.16 14.86
C GLU A 109 6.73 4.70 15.26
N ASN A 110 6.31 3.86 14.32
CA ASN A 110 6.34 2.41 14.52
C ASN A 110 7.76 1.90 14.32
N PHE A 111 8.44 1.62 15.41
CA PHE A 111 9.67 0.86 15.38
C PHE A 111 9.34 -0.62 15.22
N CYS A 112 9.55 -1.18 14.03
CA CYS A 112 9.66 -2.63 13.90
C CYS A 112 10.95 -3.08 14.60
N THR A 113 10.93 -3.17 15.92
CA THR A 113 11.97 -3.85 16.65
C THR A 113 11.74 -5.35 16.49
N ASN A 114 12.61 -6.00 15.73
CA ASN A 114 12.75 -7.44 15.82
C ASN A 114 13.35 -7.70 17.22
N ASN A 115 12.49 -7.90 18.21
CA ASN A 115 12.85 -7.91 19.63
C ASN A 115 13.95 -8.94 19.98
N GLU A 116 14.06 -10.01 19.20
CA GLU A 116 15.09 -11.04 19.40
C GLU A 116 16.51 -10.52 19.12
N ASN A 117 16.69 -9.65 18.12
CA ASN A 117 18.01 -9.11 17.79
C ASN A 117 18.44 -7.96 18.70
N VAL A 118 17.50 -7.16 19.21
CA VAL A 118 17.82 -6.01 20.07
C VAL A 118 18.31 -6.48 21.44
N GLU A 119 17.72 -7.54 22.00
CA GLU A 119 18.14 -8.10 23.29
C GLU A 119 19.51 -8.79 23.21
N GLN A 120 19.80 -9.48 22.10
CA GLN A 120 21.12 -10.06 21.84
C GLN A 120 22.19 -8.99 21.61
N LEU A 121 21.89 -7.93 20.86
CA LEU A 121 22.79 -6.80 20.66
C LEU A 121 23.02 -6.03 21.94
N ARG A 122 22.03 -5.88 22.81
CA ARG A 122 22.16 -5.24 24.11
C ARG A 122 23.09 -6.04 25.06
N LYS A 123 22.92 -7.36 25.09
CA LYS A 123 23.82 -8.26 25.86
C LYS A 123 25.27 -8.22 25.36
N LEU A 124 25.46 -8.19 24.03
CA LEU A 124 26.78 -8.05 23.42
C LEU A 124 27.42 -6.70 23.75
N TYR A 125 26.65 -5.63 23.80
CA TYR A 125 27.14 -4.29 24.15
C TYR A 125 27.51 -4.17 25.64
N GLU A 126 26.79 -4.85 26.53
CA GLU A 126 27.07 -4.88 27.97
C GLU A 126 28.30 -5.71 28.30
N THR A 127 28.63 -6.74 27.52
CA THR A 127 29.84 -7.58 27.71
C THR A 127 31.10 -6.96 27.11
N GLN A 128 31.01 -5.88 26.34
CA GLN A 128 32.16 -5.18 25.73
C GLN A 128 32.47 -3.82 26.41
N LYS A 129 31.79 -3.49 27.50
CA LYS A 129 32.17 -2.31 28.28
C LYS A 129 33.45 -2.60 29.05
N PRO A 130 34.51 -1.75 28.87
CA PRO A 130 35.80 -1.87 29.63
C PRO A 130 35.58 -1.64 31.11
#